data_ff6543aad27f7300c2d94a292d5ecced
#
_entry.id   ff6543aad27f7300c2d94a292d5ecced
#
_cell.length_a   1.000
_cell.length_b   1.000
_cell.length_c   1.000
_cell.angle_alpha   90.00
_cell.angle_beta   90.00
_cell.angle_gamma   90.00
#
_symmetry.space_group_name_H-M   'P 1'
#
loop_
_entity.id
_entity.type
_entity.pdbx_description
1 polymer ?
#
loop_
_entity_poly.entity_id
_entity_poly.type
_entity_poly.pdbx_seq_one_letter_code
_entity_poly.pdbx_strand_id
1 'polypeptide(L)'
;MQGLIGRKIGMTSVFSADGKNVPCTVIEAGPCVVTQVKTVETDGYKAVQLGFAEAKESRTNKPMAGIFKKAGTTPKKHLAEFKFDEEYNLGDTITVELFNDVNFVDVVGTSKGKGFQGVVKRHGFGGVGQATHGQDDRLRKPGSIGACSYPAKVFKGMRMGGHMGNERVTTQNLKVLKVIPEQNLIIVKGSVAGYNGSTVLIQK
;
A
#
# COMPACT_ATOMS: atom_id res chain seq x y z
N MET A 1 -6.18 8.58 11.90
CA MET A 1 -6.82 7.58 11.02
C MET A 1 -6.64 6.22 11.67
N GLN A 2 -7.74 5.58 12.02
CA GLN A 2 -7.77 4.22 12.56
C GLN A 2 -7.56 3.23 11.41
N GLY A 3 -6.95 2.09 11.68
CA GLY A 3 -6.70 1.13 10.62
C GLY A 3 -6.05 -0.16 11.09
N LEU A 4 -5.89 -1.09 10.14
CA LEU A 4 -5.24 -2.38 10.34
C LEU A 4 -4.18 -2.64 9.26
N ILE A 5 -3.26 -3.52 9.61
CA ILE A 5 -2.33 -4.11 8.64
C ILE A 5 -2.99 -5.37 8.07
N GLY A 6 -2.93 -5.52 6.76
CA GLY A 6 -3.45 -6.70 6.09
C GLY A 6 -2.53 -7.22 4.99
N ARG A 7 -2.96 -8.29 4.37
CA ARG A 7 -2.30 -8.94 3.23
C ARG A 7 -3.28 -9.07 2.08
N LYS A 8 -2.91 -8.56 0.91
CA LYS A 8 -3.69 -8.76 -0.31
C LYS A 8 -3.67 -10.24 -0.72
N ILE A 9 -4.81 -10.89 -0.71
CA ILE A 9 -4.94 -12.29 -1.16
C ILE A 9 -5.02 -12.33 -2.69
N GLY A 10 -5.95 -11.56 -3.28
CA GLY A 10 -6.16 -11.56 -4.71
C GLY A 10 -7.35 -10.71 -5.13
N MET A 11 -7.73 -10.85 -6.39
CA MET A 11 -8.93 -10.22 -6.93
C MET A 11 -9.92 -11.28 -7.38
N THR A 12 -11.18 -10.97 -7.20
CA THR A 12 -12.33 -11.77 -7.64
C THR A 12 -13.45 -10.85 -8.08
N SER A 13 -14.59 -11.39 -8.39
CA SER A 13 -15.80 -10.62 -8.67
C SER A 13 -16.96 -11.14 -7.84
N VAL A 14 -17.85 -10.24 -7.47
CA VAL A 14 -19.07 -10.53 -6.71
C VAL A 14 -20.24 -9.92 -7.47
N PHE A 15 -21.36 -10.65 -7.57
CA PHE A 15 -22.58 -10.11 -8.14
C PHE A 15 -23.32 -9.27 -7.11
N SER A 16 -23.71 -8.06 -7.49
CA SER A 16 -24.58 -7.21 -6.69
C SER A 16 -26.03 -7.74 -6.72
N ALA A 17 -26.87 -7.22 -5.82
CA ALA A 17 -28.29 -7.55 -5.82
C ALA A 17 -28.98 -7.25 -7.18
N ASP A 18 -28.49 -6.27 -7.92
CA ASP A 18 -28.95 -5.88 -9.26
C ASP A 18 -28.41 -6.78 -10.37
N GLY A 19 -27.74 -7.89 -10.07
CA GLY A 19 -27.12 -8.78 -11.05
C GLY A 19 -25.84 -8.25 -11.72
N LYS A 20 -25.33 -7.08 -11.33
CA LYS A 20 -24.11 -6.50 -11.90
C LYS A 20 -22.87 -7.19 -11.35
N ASN A 21 -21.95 -7.55 -12.23
CA ASN A 21 -20.64 -8.08 -11.83
C ASN A 21 -19.74 -6.94 -11.32
N VAL A 22 -19.32 -7.02 -10.04
CA VAL A 22 -18.49 -6.02 -9.37
C VAL A 22 -17.10 -6.61 -9.11
N PRO A 23 -16.03 -6.10 -9.77
CA PRO A 23 -14.68 -6.53 -9.47
C PRO A 23 -14.28 -6.08 -8.06
N CYS A 24 -13.64 -6.97 -7.31
CA CYS A 24 -13.25 -6.70 -5.93
C CYS A 24 -11.90 -7.31 -5.58
N THR A 25 -11.27 -6.75 -4.55
CA THR A 25 -10.04 -7.27 -3.96
C THR A 25 -10.35 -7.86 -2.59
N VAL A 26 -9.84 -9.06 -2.34
CA VAL A 26 -9.91 -9.74 -1.05
C VAL A 26 -8.62 -9.46 -0.28
N ILE A 27 -8.77 -8.95 0.93
CA ILE A 27 -7.66 -8.62 1.82
C ILE A 27 -7.89 -9.35 3.15
N GLU A 28 -6.87 -10.06 3.62
CA GLU A 28 -6.81 -10.59 4.97
C GLU A 28 -6.37 -9.45 5.89
N ALA A 29 -7.25 -8.99 6.78
CA ALA A 29 -7.05 -7.84 7.66
C ALA A 29 -6.94 -8.30 9.11
N GLY A 30 -5.73 -8.36 9.63
CA GLY A 30 -5.48 -8.84 11.00
C GLY A 30 -5.48 -10.38 11.11
N PRO A 31 -5.49 -10.93 12.34
CA PRO A 31 -5.46 -10.18 13.60
C PRO A 31 -4.15 -9.39 13.80
N CYS A 32 -4.26 -8.15 14.25
CA CYS A 32 -3.12 -7.30 14.55
C CYS A 32 -2.97 -7.16 16.07
N VAL A 33 -1.73 -7.29 16.56
CA VAL A 33 -1.43 -7.18 17.99
C VAL A 33 -0.81 -5.83 18.29
N VAL A 34 -1.23 -5.19 19.38
CA VAL A 34 -0.65 -3.93 19.88
C VAL A 34 0.74 -4.20 20.44
N THR A 35 1.76 -3.69 19.76
CA THR A 35 3.17 -3.89 20.15
C THR A 35 3.73 -2.72 20.96
N GLN A 36 3.19 -1.52 20.78
CA GLN A 36 3.58 -0.34 21.53
C GLN A 36 2.43 0.67 21.55
N VAL A 37 2.23 1.32 22.68
CA VAL A 37 1.36 2.50 22.82
C VAL A 37 2.24 3.71 23.00
N LYS A 38 2.08 4.72 22.15
CA LYS A 38 2.82 5.97 22.18
C LYS A 38 1.98 7.07 22.81
N THR A 39 2.58 7.79 23.74
CA THR A 39 1.94 8.89 24.49
C THR A 39 2.63 10.21 24.18
N VAL A 40 1.91 11.30 24.40
CA VAL A 40 2.47 12.65 24.19
C VAL A 40 3.67 12.92 25.10
N GLU A 41 3.68 12.35 26.31
CA GLU A 41 4.73 12.57 27.31
C GLU A 41 6.07 11.93 26.91
N THR A 42 6.02 10.71 26.35
CA THR A 42 7.22 9.92 26.02
C THR A 42 7.66 10.09 24.58
N ASP A 43 6.72 10.17 23.64
CA ASP A 43 6.98 10.13 22.19
C ASP A 43 6.62 11.44 21.48
N GLY A 44 5.96 12.39 22.17
CA GLY A 44 5.52 13.67 21.61
C GLY A 44 4.22 13.60 20.80
N TYR A 45 3.64 12.41 20.60
CA TYR A 45 2.36 12.22 19.91
C TYR A 45 1.66 10.94 20.37
N LYS A 46 0.34 10.89 20.20
CA LYS A 46 -0.47 9.67 20.48
C LYS A 46 -0.55 8.79 19.25
N ALA A 47 -0.17 7.51 19.37
CA ALA A 47 -0.33 6.48 18.35
C ALA A 47 -0.28 5.09 18.98
N VAL A 48 -0.86 4.12 18.29
CA VAL A 48 -0.77 2.70 18.62
C VAL A 48 -0.02 2.00 17.50
N GLN A 49 1.06 1.31 17.84
CA GLN A 49 1.81 0.49 16.91
C GLN A 49 1.23 -0.91 16.87
N LEU A 50 0.83 -1.35 15.69
CA LEU A 50 0.29 -2.68 15.44
C LEU A 50 1.32 -3.58 14.79
N GLY A 51 1.34 -4.85 15.18
CA GLY A 51 2.13 -5.91 14.58
C GLY A 51 1.27 -6.92 13.83
N PHE A 52 1.69 -7.32 12.62
CA PHE A 52 0.99 -8.27 11.76
C PHE A 52 1.95 -9.32 11.20
N ALA A 53 1.44 -10.53 11.01
CA ALA A 53 2.15 -11.72 10.56
C ALA A 53 3.36 -12.09 11.43
N GLU A 54 3.56 -13.37 11.66
CA GLU A 54 4.66 -13.86 12.49
C GLU A 54 6.00 -13.79 11.76
N ALA A 55 7.03 -13.45 12.50
CA ALA A 55 8.40 -13.48 12.06
C ALA A 55 9.16 -14.60 12.79
N LYS A 56 10.14 -15.17 12.12
CA LYS A 56 11.05 -16.14 12.74
C LYS A 56 11.93 -15.42 13.77
N GLU A 57 12.08 -15.97 14.96
CA GLU A 57 12.92 -15.40 16.02
C GLU A 57 14.37 -15.19 15.57
N SER A 58 14.90 -16.13 14.77
CA SER A 58 16.26 -16.06 14.22
C SER A 58 16.51 -14.87 13.28
N ARG A 59 15.43 -14.22 12.79
CA ARG A 59 15.49 -13.04 11.92
C ARG A 59 15.14 -11.74 12.65
N THR A 60 14.89 -11.82 13.97
CA THR A 60 14.50 -10.67 14.77
C THR A 60 15.71 -10.11 15.51
N ASN A 61 16.01 -8.83 15.33
CA ASN A 61 17.09 -8.14 16.00
C ASN A 61 16.80 -8.00 17.51
N LYS A 62 17.83 -7.99 18.36
CA LYS A 62 17.71 -7.86 19.83
C LYS A 62 16.82 -6.68 20.27
N PRO A 63 16.91 -5.46 19.73
CA PRO A 63 16.01 -4.35 20.08
C PRO A 63 14.54 -4.67 19.80
N MET A 64 14.26 -5.23 18.61
CA MET A 64 12.89 -5.62 18.24
C MET A 64 12.34 -6.75 19.11
N ALA A 65 13.18 -7.75 19.40
CA ALA A 65 12.81 -8.81 20.33
C ALA A 65 12.42 -8.27 21.73
N GLY A 66 13.12 -7.21 22.19
CA GLY A 66 12.78 -6.51 23.43
C GLY A 66 11.38 -5.88 23.42
N ILE A 67 10.98 -5.27 22.28
CA ILE A 67 9.63 -4.68 22.12
C ILE A 67 8.56 -5.77 22.21
N PHE A 68 8.71 -6.86 21.44
CA PHE A 68 7.74 -7.96 21.45
C PHE A 68 7.66 -8.66 22.81
N LYS A 69 8.79 -8.80 23.51
CA LYS A 69 8.83 -9.35 24.86
C LYS A 69 8.06 -8.48 25.85
N LYS A 70 8.18 -7.14 25.77
CA LYS A 70 7.39 -6.21 26.59
C LYS A 70 5.90 -6.30 26.31
N ALA A 71 5.53 -6.50 25.04
CA ALA A 71 4.14 -6.67 24.62
C ALA A 71 3.59 -8.09 24.87
N GLY A 72 4.41 -9.02 25.36
CA GLY A 72 4.00 -10.42 25.62
C GLY A 72 3.64 -11.20 24.34
N THR A 73 4.18 -10.83 23.19
CA THR A 73 3.80 -11.41 21.89
C THR A 73 4.99 -12.04 21.18
N THR A 74 4.67 -12.92 20.21
CA THR A 74 5.66 -13.44 19.26
C THR A 74 6.15 -12.33 18.34
N PRO A 75 7.37 -12.43 17.80
CA PRO A 75 7.87 -11.46 16.83
C PRO A 75 6.94 -11.30 15.63
N LYS A 76 6.67 -10.05 15.25
CA LYS A 76 5.83 -9.71 14.09
C LYS A 76 6.66 -9.16 12.95
N LYS A 77 6.26 -9.49 11.72
CA LYS A 77 6.99 -9.16 10.50
C LYS A 77 6.78 -7.72 10.06
N HIS A 78 5.55 -7.23 10.19
CA HIS A 78 5.15 -5.92 9.73
C HIS A 78 4.65 -5.10 10.90
N LEU A 79 5.16 -3.89 11.03
CA LEU A 79 4.76 -2.94 12.05
C LEU A 79 4.27 -1.67 11.36
N ALA A 80 3.18 -1.10 11.85
CA ALA A 80 2.70 0.20 11.40
C ALA A 80 1.99 0.91 12.55
N GLU A 81 2.01 2.23 12.52
CA GLU A 81 1.38 3.07 13.52
C GLU A 81 0.07 3.64 13.00
N PHE A 82 -0.92 3.64 13.88
CA PHE A 82 -2.23 4.21 13.62
C PHE A 82 -2.64 5.11 14.77
N LYS A 83 -3.48 6.09 14.46
CA LYS A 83 -4.12 6.94 15.48
C LYS A 83 -5.50 6.37 15.77
N PHE A 84 -5.70 5.90 16.98
CA PHE A 84 -6.99 5.47 17.48
C PHE A 84 -7.54 6.53 18.44
N ASP A 85 -8.85 6.63 18.49
CA ASP A 85 -9.56 7.49 19.46
C ASP A 85 -9.75 6.73 20.79
N GLU A 86 -9.81 5.42 20.73
CA GLU A 86 -9.89 4.49 21.87
C GLU A 86 -8.52 4.21 22.47
N GLU A 87 -8.49 3.88 23.76
CA GLU A 87 -7.27 3.48 24.45
C GLU A 87 -7.10 1.97 24.36
N TYR A 88 -5.92 1.54 23.92
CA TYR A 88 -5.53 0.14 23.85
C TYR A 88 -4.38 -0.17 24.80
N ASN A 89 -4.35 -1.40 25.29
CA ASN A 89 -3.25 -1.90 26.10
C ASN A 89 -2.25 -2.70 25.25
N LEU A 90 -1.04 -2.84 25.79
CA LEU A 90 -0.02 -3.69 25.18
C LEU A 90 -0.51 -5.15 25.15
N GLY A 91 -0.36 -5.79 23.98
CA GLY A 91 -0.78 -7.17 23.78
C GLY A 91 -2.23 -7.34 23.30
N ASP A 92 -3.04 -6.28 23.31
CA ASP A 92 -4.41 -6.35 22.78
C ASP A 92 -4.41 -6.76 21.31
N THR A 93 -5.44 -7.49 20.93
CA THR A 93 -5.61 -7.94 19.54
C THR A 93 -6.77 -7.20 18.88
N ILE A 94 -6.49 -6.56 17.75
CA ILE A 94 -7.50 -5.85 16.96
C ILE A 94 -7.82 -6.68 15.71
N THR A 95 -9.11 -6.94 15.47
CA THR A 95 -9.61 -7.76 14.38
C THR A 95 -10.27 -6.92 13.28
N VAL A 96 -10.66 -7.57 12.21
CA VAL A 96 -11.37 -6.94 11.08
C VAL A 96 -12.72 -6.32 11.48
N GLU A 97 -13.26 -6.66 12.65
CA GLU A 97 -14.52 -6.12 13.19
C GLU A 97 -14.54 -4.59 13.26
N LEU A 98 -13.36 -3.97 13.37
CA LEU A 98 -13.18 -2.52 13.29
C LEU A 98 -13.87 -1.88 12.06
N PHE A 99 -14.10 -2.65 11.01
CA PHE A 99 -14.66 -2.20 9.73
C PHE A 99 -16.12 -2.61 9.50
N ASN A 100 -16.81 -3.23 10.46
CA ASN A 100 -18.19 -3.71 10.27
C ASN A 100 -19.17 -2.58 9.86
N ASP A 101 -19.03 -1.40 10.46
CA ASP A 101 -19.92 -0.25 10.20
C ASP A 101 -19.33 0.76 9.21
N VAL A 102 -18.26 0.38 8.50
CA VAL A 102 -17.56 1.29 7.61
C VAL A 102 -17.94 1.02 6.15
N ASN A 103 -18.44 2.05 5.47
CA ASN A 103 -18.82 1.95 4.07
C ASN A 103 -17.64 2.12 3.10
N PHE A 104 -16.66 2.94 3.47
CA PHE A 104 -15.51 3.27 2.62
C PHE A 104 -14.20 3.20 3.41
N VAL A 105 -13.17 2.71 2.78
CA VAL A 105 -11.83 2.60 3.35
C VAL A 105 -10.78 3.11 2.36
N ASP A 106 -9.69 3.63 2.91
CA ASP A 106 -8.48 3.93 2.16
C ASP A 106 -7.51 2.77 2.29
N VAL A 107 -6.95 2.32 1.18
CA VAL A 107 -5.99 1.22 1.19
C VAL A 107 -4.65 1.69 0.64
N VAL A 108 -3.64 1.61 1.49
CA VAL A 108 -2.25 1.96 1.16
C VAL A 108 -1.46 0.70 0.87
N GLY A 109 -0.83 0.65 -0.29
CA GLY A 109 0.03 -0.46 -0.68
C GLY A 109 1.25 0.00 -1.45
N THR A 110 2.20 -0.91 -1.65
CA THR A 110 3.36 -0.65 -2.52
C THR A 110 3.07 -1.19 -3.91
N SER A 111 3.14 -0.33 -4.90
CA SER A 111 2.88 -0.71 -6.30
C SER A 111 3.93 -1.71 -6.81
N LYS A 112 3.57 -2.51 -7.83
CA LYS A 112 4.51 -3.45 -8.44
C LYS A 112 5.69 -2.70 -9.05
N GLY A 113 6.92 -3.05 -8.68
CA GLY A 113 8.13 -2.52 -9.28
C GLY A 113 8.26 -2.94 -10.74
N LYS A 114 8.68 -2.02 -11.59
CA LYS A 114 8.90 -2.23 -13.03
C LYS A 114 10.35 -1.92 -13.43
N GLY A 115 11.21 -1.62 -12.47
CA GLY A 115 12.60 -1.23 -12.71
C GLY A 115 12.73 0.10 -13.45
N PHE A 116 13.83 0.29 -14.14
CA PHE A 116 14.04 1.46 -14.99
C PHE A 116 13.20 1.35 -16.26
N GLN A 117 12.35 2.35 -16.54
CA GLN A 117 11.48 2.37 -17.72
C GLN A 117 11.73 3.63 -18.54
N GLY A 118 11.63 3.46 -19.86
CA GLY A 118 11.64 4.58 -20.81
C GLY A 118 10.34 5.39 -20.77
N VAL A 119 10.36 6.54 -21.39
CA VAL A 119 9.28 7.54 -21.35
C VAL A 119 7.96 7.04 -21.93
N VAL A 120 7.98 6.12 -22.88
CA VAL A 120 6.77 5.54 -23.47
C VAL A 120 5.97 4.77 -22.43
N LYS A 121 6.61 3.89 -21.65
CA LYS A 121 5.94 3.11 -20.63
C LYS A 121 5.68 3.91 -19.35
N ARG A 122 6.63 4.78 -18.97
CA ARG A 122 6.56 5.52 -17.71
C ARG A 122 5.57 6.68 -17.76
N HIS A 123 5.51 7.38 -18.90
CA HIS A 123 4.73 8.62 -19.05
C HIS A 123 3.70 8.59 -20.18
N GLY A 124 3.60 7.48 -20.93
CA GLY A 124 2.64 7.35 -22.03
C GLY A 124 3.01 8.15 -23.28
N PHE A 125 4.29 8.45 -23.50
CA PHE A 125 4.72 9.15 -24.71
C PHE A 125 4.49 8.29 -25.96
N GLY A 126 4.08 8.91 -27.07
CA GLY A 126 3.86 8.23 -28.34
C GLY A 126 5.15 7.77 -29.03
N GLY A 127 6.27 8.40 -28.75
CA GLY A 127 7.51 8.22 -29.51
C GLY A 127 7.45 8.95 -30.85
N VAL A 128 8.27 8.52 -31.81
CA VAL A 128 8.41 9.16 -33.13
C VAL A 128 7.56 8.48 -34.22
N GLY A 129 6.73 7.48 -33.87
CA GLY A 129 5.96 6.74 -34.86
C GLY A 129 6.75 5.57 -35.48
N GLN A 130 6.38 5.17 -36.70
CA GLN A 130 7.05 4.08 -37.39
C GLN A 130 8.37 4.54 -38.02
N ALA A 131 9.30 3.61 -38.20
CA ALA A 131 10.55 3.83 -38.88
C ALA A 131 10.31 4.22 -40.34
N THR A 132 10.85 5.37 -40.75
CA THR A 132 10.83 5.83 -42.13
C THR A 132 12.18 6.46 -42.46
N HIS A 133 12.71 6.21 -43.67
CA HIS A 133 13.95 6.84 -44.14
C HIS A 133 15.12 6.78 -43.14
N GLY A 134 15.35 5.61 -42.50
CA GLY A 134 16.46 5.40 -41.58
C GLY A 134 16.25 5.88 -40.14
N GLN A 135 15.05 6.27 -39.74
CA GLN A 135 14.74 6.69 -38.34
C GLN A 135 14.41 5.55 -37.36
N ASP A 136 15.16 4.48 -37.40
CA ASP A 136 14.89 3.30 -36.57
C ASP A 136 15.32 3.47 -35.10
N ASP A 137 16.35 4.29 -34.85
CA ASP A 137 16.98 4.44 -33.53
C ASP A 137 16.22 5.41 -32.60
N ARG A 138 15.22 6.13 -33.08
CA ARG A 138 14.49 7.17 -32.32
C ARG A 138 13.07 6.80 -31.91
N LEU A 139 12.60 5.60 -32.22
CA LEU A 139 11.20 5.18 -32.05
C LEU A 139 10.62 5.41 -30.66
N ARG A 140 11.40 5.16 -29.63
CA ARG A 140 10.94 5.22 -28.23
C ARG A 140 11.63 6.31 -27.40
N LYS A 141 12.15 7.35 -28.06
CA LYS A 141 12.82 8.47 -27.39
C LYS A 141 11.83 9.54 -26.94
N PRO A 142 12.21 10.37 -25.94
CA PRO A 142 11.33 11.41 -25.38
C PRO A 142 11.06 12.58 -26.36
N GLY A 143 11.90 12.75 -27.40
CA GLY A 143 11.88 13.94 -28.25
C GLY A 143 12.63 15.12 -27.61
N SER A 144 12.18 16.32 -27.88
CA SER A 144 12.78 17.54 -27.29
C SER A 144 12.59 17.60 -25.79
N ILE A 145 13.64 18.04 -25.08
CA ILE A 145 13.63 18.19 -23.62
C ILE A 145 13.67 19.65 -23.15
N GLY A 146 13.68 20.60 -24.07
CA GLY A 146 13.69 22.02 -23.76
C GLY A 146 13.70 22.91 -25.00
N ALA A 147 13.77 24.22 -24.78
CA ALA A 147 13.95 25.24 -25.80
C ALA A 147 15.44 25.34 -26.19
N CYS A 148 15.78 26.27 -27.08
CA CYS A 148 17.15 26.47 -27.56
C CYS A 148 18.01 27.32 -26.58
N SER A 149 18.73 28.32 -27.12
CA SER A 149 19.70 29.14 -26.37
C SER A 149 19.14 29.87 -25.16
N TYR A 150 17.86 30.13 -25.12
CA TYR A 150 17.18 30.68 -23.94
C TYR A 150 15.99 29.77 -23.58
N PRO A 151 15.89 29.30 -22.30
CA PRO A 151 16.67 29.58 -21.09
C PRO A 151 17.96 28.75 -20.94
N ALA A 152 18.43 28.00 -21.95
CA ALA A 152 19.67 27.19 -21.96
C ALA A 152 19.74 26.14 -20.83
N LYS A 153 18.60 25.65 -20.38
CA LYS A 153 18.50 24.64 -19.30
C LYS A 153 17.28 23.74 -19.49
N VAL A 154 17.37 22.54 -18.95
CA VAL A 154 16.22 21.64 -18.78
C VAL A 154 15.54 21.96 -17.46
N PHE A 155 14.23 22.20 -17.48
CA PHE A 155 13.47 22.48 -16.27
C PHE A 155 13.34 21.25 -15.37
N LYS A 156 13.27 21.50 -14.06
CA LYS A 156 12.98 20.44 -13.07
C LYS A 156 11.60 19.84 -13.36
N GLY A 157 11.45 18.54 -13.12
CA GLY A 157 10.18 17.83 -13.35
C GLY A 157 9.94 17.40 -14.79
N MET A 158 10.90 17.62 -15.72
CA MET A 158 10.79 17.11 -17.10
C MET A 158 10.62 15.59 -17.08
N ARG A 159 9.65 15.11 -17.85
CA ARG A 159 9.29 13.68 -17.94
C ARG A 159 10.35 12.91 -18.72
N MET A 160 11.20 12.20 -18.00
CA MET A 160 12.29 11.37 -18.55
C MET A 160 12.14 9.92 -18.10
N GLY A 161 12.96 9.04 -18.70
CA GLY A 161 13.12 7.66 -18.22
C GLY A 161 13.58 7.62 -16.76
N GLY A 162 13.31 6.53 -16.06
CA GLY A 162 13.71 6.35 -14.70
C GLY A 162 12.96 5.21 -14.00
N HIS A 163 13.14 5.12 -12.69
CA HIS A 163 12.46 4.11 -11.86
C HIS A 163 10.94 4.26 -11.96
N MET A 164 10.24 3.13 -12.10
CA MET A 164 8.79 3.07 -12.19
C MET A 164 8.26 1.98 -11.25
N GLY A 165 7.23 2.30 -10.49
CA GLY A 165 6.64 1.41 -9.50
C GLY A 165 7.50 1.27 -8.24
N ASN A 166 7.16 0.30 -7.39
CA ASN A 166 7.70 0.14 -6.04
C ASN A 166 7.55 1.42 -5.19
N GLU A 167 6.46 2.13 -5.40
CA GLU A 167 6.10 3.37 -4.74
C GLU A 167 4.90 3.12 -3.82
N ARG A 168 4.84 3.85 -2.72
CA ARG A 168 3.67 3.86 -1.84
C ARG A 168 2.50 4.55 -2.56
N VAL A 169 1.42 3.81 -2.74
CA VAL A 169 0.20 4.29 -3.41
C VAL A 169 -0.99 4.13 -2.47
N THR A 170 -1.73 5.19 -2.26
CA THR A 170 -2.98 5.17 -1.52
C THR A 170 -4.14 5.16 -2.51
N THR A 171 -4.98 4.13 -2.43
CA THR A 171 -6.25 4.07 -3.16
C THR A 171 -7.34 4.49 -2.20
N GLN A 172 -7.90 5.67 -2.42
CA GLN A 172 -8.86 6.30 -1.53
C GLN A 172 -10.31 5.88 -1.85
N ASN A 173 -11.19 5.95 -0.85
CA ASN A 173 -12.63 5.78 -0.98
C ASN A 173 -13.05 4.46 -1.64
N LEU A 174 -12.39 3.35 -1.28
CA LEU A 174 -12.82 2.03 -1.74
C LEU A 174 -14.05 1.60 -0.95
N LYS A 175 -15.15 1.30 -1.65
CA LYS A 175 -16.37 0.79 -1.03
C LYS A 175 -16.12 -0.60 -0.45
N VAL A 176 -16.45 -0.79 0.83
CA VAL A 176 -16.46 -2.10 1.48
C VAL A 176 -17.69 -2.85 0.99
N LEU A 177 -17.49 -4.04 0.44
CA LEU A 177 -18.58 -4.90 -0.06
C LEU A 177 -19.03 -5.88 1.01
N LYS A 178 -18.09 -6.48 1.72
CA LYS A 178 -18.36 -7.45 2.78
C LYS A 178 -17.18 -7.53 3.74
N VAL A 179 -17.49 -7.70 5.02
CA VAL A 179 -16.54 -8.07 6.08
C VAL A 179 -16.89 -9.47 6.54
N ILE A 180 -15.89 -10.34 6.72
CA ILE A 180 -16.05 -11.73 7.17
C ILE A 180 -15.14 -11.92 8.39
N PRO A 181 -15.66 -11.67 9.61
CA PRO A 181 -14.85 -11.71 10.84
C PRO A 181 -14.24 -13.07 11.11
N GLU A 182 -14.96 -14.15 10.86
CA GLU A 182 -14.52 -15.53 11.09
C GLU A 182 -13.20 -15.89 10.40
N GLN A 183 -12.96 -15.28 9.22
CA GLN A 183 -11.77 -15.51 8.41
C GLN A 183 -10.82 -14.31 8.38
N ASN A 184 -11.12 -13.25 9.13
CA ASN A 184 -10.40 -11.97 9.11
C ASN A 184 -10.28 -11.38 7.70
N LEU A 185 -11.33 -11.47 6.87
CA LEU A 185 -11.34 -10.98 5.51
C LEU A 185 -12.18 -9.72 5.37
N ILE A 186 -11.66 -8.78 4.59
CA ILE A 186 -12.39 -7.63 4.07
C ILE A 186 -12.37 -7.65 2.54
N ILE A 187 -13.52 -7.46 1.93
CA ILE A 187 -13.70 -7.42 0.49
C ILE A 187 -14.02 -5.98 0.10
N VAL A 188 -13.12 -5.37 -0.70
CA VAL A 188 -13.25 -4.00 -1.16
C VAL A 188 -13.47 -3.95 -2.67
N LYS A 189 -14.30 -3.01 -3.13
CA LYS A 189 -14.57 -2.81 -4.56
C LYS A 189 -13.33 -2.28 -5.27
N GLY A 190 -12.98 -2.88 -6.41
CA GLY A 190 -11.91 -2.39 -7.26
C GLY A 190 -10.55 -3.01 -6.97
N SER A 191 -9.49 -2.37 -7.44
CA SER A 191 -8.12 -2.85 -7.36
C SER A 191 -7.34 -2.14 -6.25
N VAL A 192 -6.42 -2.87 -5.63
CA VAL A 192 -5.49 -2.38 -4.61
C VAL A 192 -4.07 -2.53 -5.13
N ALA A 193 -3.21 -1.56 -4.83
CA ALA A 193 -1.80 -1.58 -5.22
C ALA A 193 -1.06 -2.80 -4.64
N GLY A 194 -0.09 -3.30 -5.40
CA GLY A 194 0.78 -4.41 -5.01
C GLY A 194 0.46 -5.74 -5.69
N TYR A 195 1.30 -6.72 -5.44
CA TYR A 195 1.13 -8.10 -5.89
C TYR A 195 0.29 -8.90 -4.87
N ASN A 196 -0.17 -10.08 -5.26
CA ASN A 196 -0.86 -10.99 -4.33
C ASN A 196 0.13 -11.47 -3.26
N GLY A 197 -0.25 -11.36 -2.00
CA GLY A 197 0.63 -11.59 -0.86
C GLY A 197 1.34 -10.32 -0.34
N SER A 198 1.21 -9.16 -1.00
CA SER A 198 1.78 -7.91 -0.50
C SER A 198 1.04 -7.40 0.74
N THR A 199 1.80 -6.77 1.63
CA THR A 199 1.24 -6.10 2.81
C THR A 199 0.58 -4.79 2.39
N VAL A 200 -0.58 -4.52 2.96
CA VAL A 200 -1.35 -3.30 2.76
C VAL A 200 -1.81 -2.74 4.11
N LEU A 201 -2.01 -1.42 4.17
CA LEU A 201 -2.60 -0.76 5.33
C LEU A 201 -4.02 -0.34 4.95
N ILE A 202 -5.00 -0.70 5.77
CA ILE A 202 -6.40 -0.35 5.58
C ILE A 202 -6.72 0.71 6.61
N GLN A 203 -7.29 1.83 6.19
CA GLN A 203 -7.57 2.99 7.03
C GLN A 203 -9.02 3.43 6.86
N LYS A 204 -9.64 3.85 7.97
CA LYS A 204 -10.96 4.47 8.00
C LYS A 204 -10.89 5.91 8.52
#